data_e5554f43ec0ef7b7ae1e55c7a3a069b2
#
_entry.id   e5554f43ec0ef7b7ae1e55c7a3a069b2
#
_cell.length_a   1.000
_cell.length_b   1.000
_cell.length_c   1.000
_cell.angle_alpha   90.00
_cell.angle_beta   90.00
_cell.angle_gamma   90.00
#
_symmetry.space_group_name_H-M   'P 1'
#
loop_
_entity.id
_entity.type
_entity.pdbx_description
1 polymer ?
#
loop_
_entity_poly.entity_id
_entity_poly.type
_entity_poly.pdbx_seq_one_letter_code
_entity_poly.pdbx_strand_id
1 'polypeptide(L)'
;GLNCRGLAIMLSEMYMAMGWPSRFLTCESKMYGTDHDCHVINMVWSSELGKWVWMDPTFNAFVTDENGLLLHPGEVRQRIAGGLPLILNDDANWNNRQKQTKEEYLDSYMAKNLYIMSAYIDSGFGTEGSTRGEYVTLVPSGFNAPDRNCVSDDAWFWQSPME
;
A
#
# COMPACT_ATOMS: atom_id res chain seq x y z
N GLY A 1 -20.54 6.71 4.04
CA GLY A 1 -19.51 5.71 4.33
C GLY A 1 -18.13 6.34 4.22
N LEU A 2 -17.15 5.71 4.83
CA LEU A 2 -15.76 6.13 4.67
C LEU A 2 -15.27 5.75 3.27
N ASN A 3 -14.41 6.59 2.69
CA ASN A 3 -13.67 6.24 1.48
C ASN A 3 -12.44 5.36 1.81
N CYS A 4 -11.68 4.90 0.81
CA CYS A 4 -10.50 4.07 1.00
C CYS A 4 -9.49 4.68 1.99
N ARG A 5 -9.24 6.00 1.89
CA ARG A 5 -8.33 6.71 2.80
C ARG A 5 -8.83 6.67 4.26
N GLY A 6 -10.09 6.97 4.50
CA GLY A 6 -10.66 6.92 5.86
C GLY A 6 -10.62 5.52 6.47
N LEU A 7 -10.89 4.47 5.67
CA LEU A 7 -10.77 3.08 6.11
C LEU A 7 -9.32 2.71 6.43
N ALA A 8 -8.38 3.13 5.59
CA ALA A 8 -6.96 2.85 5.77
C ALA A 8 -6.40 3.54 7.02
N ILE A 9 -6.77 4.81 7.28
CA ILE A 9 -6.36 5.53 8.50
C ILE A 9 -6.90 4.81 9.74
N MET A 10 -8.19 4.47 9.73
CA MET A 10 -8.80 3.77 10.86
C MET A 10 -8.12 2.43 11.15
N LEU A 11 -7.84 1.64 10.12
CA LEU A 11 -7.15 0.35 10.28
C LEU A 11 -5.71 0.56 10.78
N SER A 12 -4.99 1.57 10.27
CA SER A 12 -3.64 1.91 10.74
C SER A 12 -3.63 2.23 12.24
N GLU A 13 -4.58 3.03 12.70
CA GLU A 13 -4.68 3.38 14.12
C GLU A 13 -5.05 2.17 14.99
N MET A 14 -5.88 1.26 14.48
CA MET A 14 -6.19 0.00 15.18
C MET A 14 -4.96 -0.89 15.33
N TYR A 15 -4.14 -1.05 14.29
CA TYR A 15 -2.88 -1.80 14.37
C TYR A 15 -1.93 -1.19 15.40
N MET A 16 -1.73 0.13 15.34
CA MET A 16 -0.87 0.83 16.28
C MET A 16 -1.36 0.75 17.72
N ALA A 17 -2.68 0.79 17.95
CA ALA A 17 -3.27 0.58 19.28
C ALA A 17 -3.01 -0.83 19.83
N MET A 18 -2.80 -1.82 18.96
CA MET A 18 -2.38 -3.17 19.32
C MET A 18 -0.86 -3.35 19.43
N GLY A 19 -0.08 -2.28 19.23
CA GLY A 19 1.38 -2.30 19.30
C GLY A 19 2.08 -2.69 18.00
N TRP A 20 1.36 -2.72 16.88
CA TRP A 20 1.95 -3.02 15.56
C TRP A 20 2.16 -1.73 14.75
N PRO A 21 3.40 -1.40 14.39
CA PRO A 21 3.66 -0.27 13.51
C PRO A 21 2.86 -0.41 12.20
N SER A 22 2.16 0.66 11.83
CA SER A 22 1.35 0.67 10.61
C SER A 22 1.42 2.03 9.93
N ARG A 23 1.31 2.02 8.61
CA ARG A 23 1.22 3.20 7.75
C ARG A 23 0.15 2.95 6.69
N PHE A 24 -0.58 4.00 6.30
CA PHE A 24 -1.32 3.91 5.06
C PHE A 24 -0.44 4.29 3.87
N LEU A 25 -0.74 3.72 2.72
CA LEU A 25 -0.03 3.91 1.46
C LEU A 25 -0.99 4.41 0.40
N THR A 26 -0.74 5.58 -0.16
CA THR A 26 -1.47 6.08 -1.32
C THR A 26 -0.82 5.53 -2.59
N CYS A 27 -1.63 4.88 -3.41
CA CYS A 27 -1.22 4.23 -4.66
C CYS A 27 -1.85 4.99 -5.83
N GLU A 28 -1.03 5.38 -6.81
CA GLU A 28 -1.45 6.20 -7.94
C GLU A 28 -0.85 5.69 -9.25
N SER A 29 -1.54 5.98 -10.34
CA SER A 29 -1.09 5.61 -11.68
C SER A 29 0.06 6.51 -12.17
N LYS A 30 0.71 6.09 -13.26
CA LYS A 30 1.69 6.92 -13.97
C LYS A 30 1.13 8.28 -14.40
N MET A 31 -0.17 8.33 -14.62
CA MET A 31 -0.89 9.51 -15.08
C MET A 31 -1.52 10.32 -13.95
N TYR A 32 -0.97 10.25 -12.73
CA TYR A 32 -1.51 10.85 -11.50
C TYR A 32 -1.95 12.32 -11.64
N GLY A 33 -1.36 13.09 -12.54
CA GLY A 33 -1.74 14.49 -12.78
C GLY A 33 -3.03 14.66 -13.59
N THR A 34 -3.51 13.60 -14.26
CA THR A 34 -4.71 13.61 -15.11
C THR A 34 -5.68 12.47 -14.79
N ASP A 35 -5.18 11.37 -14.27
CA ASP A 35 -5.99 10.29 -13.72
C ASP A 35 -6.28 10.61 -12.25
N HIS A 36 -7.51 10.99 -11.94
CA HIS A 36 -7.93 11.35 -10.60
C HIS A 36 -8.28 10.13 -9.73
N ASP A 37 -8.11 8.92 -10.28
CA ASP A 37 -8.29 7.69 -9.54
C ASP A 37 -7.01 7.35 -8.77
N CYS A 38 -7.15 7.15 -7.46
CA CYS A 38 -6.10 6.68 -6.58
C CYS A 38 -6.69 5.69 -5.57
N HIS A 39 -5.84 4.85 -5.02
CA HIS A 39 -6.26 3.94 -3.97
C HIS A 39 -5.38 4.06 -2.74
N VAL A 40 -5.97 3.87 -1.56
CA VAL A 40 -5.25 3.92 -0.29
C VAL A 40 -5.42 2.60 0.44
N ILE A 41 -4.29 1.96 0.73
CA ILE A 41 -4.20 0.70 1.46
C ILE A 41 -3.40 0.89 2.75
N ASN A 42 -3.33 -0.15 3.57
CA ASN A 42 -2.45 -0.20 4.74
C ASN A 42 -1.22 -1.07 4.49
N MET A 43 -0.19 -0.73 5.23
CA MET A 43 0.94 -1.59 5.52
C MET A 43 1.05 -1.76 7.04
N VAL A 44 1.22 -2.99 7.50
CA VAL A 44 1.54 -3.30 8.90
C VAL A 44 2.88 -4.02 8.96
N TRP A 45 3.71 -3.66 9.95
CA TRP A 45 5.00 -4.29 10.12
C TRP A 45 4.86 -5.66 10.77
N SER A 46 5.33 -6.68 10.08
CA SER A 46 5.47 -8.02 10.63
C SER A 46 6.90 -8.22 11.15
N SER A 47 7.07 -8.27 12.46
CA SER A 47 8.39 -8.57 13.08
C SER A 47 8.85 -10.00 12.79
N GLU A 48 7.92 -10.93 12.62
CA GLU A 48 8.22 -12.33 12.26
C GLU A 48 8.80 -12.42 10.84
N LEU A 49 8.23 -11.69 9.89
CA LEU A 49 8.69 -11.67 8.50
C LEU A 49 9.80 -10.62 8.25
N GLY A 50 10.04 -9.72 9.20
CA GLY A 50 10.99 -8.63 9.05
C GLY A 50 10.65 -7.65 7.94
N LYS A 51 9.36 -7.46 7.64
CA LYS A 51 8.90 -6.59 6.55
C LYS A 51 7.50 -6.04 6.74
N TRP A 52 7.17 -5.01 5.98
CA TRP A 52 5.81 -4.54 5.82
C TRP A 52 4.97 -5.58 5.08
N VAL A 53 3.69 -5.69 5.40
CA VAL A 53 2.74 -6.54 4.68
C VAL A 53 1.51 -5.73 4.25
N TRP A 54 0.96 -6.10 3.10
CA TRP A 54 -0.19 -5.47 2.48
C TRP A 54 -1.48 -5.82 3.20
N MET A 55 -2.28 -4.80 3.55
CA MET A 55 -3.63 -4.96 4.07
C MET A 55 -4.54 -3.89 3.47
N ASP A 56 -5.59 -4.30 2.77
CA ASP A 56 -6.54 -3.38 2.16
C ASP A 56 -7.93 -3.50 2.79
N PRO A 57 -8.32 -2.55 3.65
CA PRO A 57 -9.62 -2.60 4.31
C PRO A 57 -10.80 -2.32 3.38
N THR A 58 -10.59 -1.67 2.24
CA THR A 58 -11.65 -1.38 1.27
C THR A 58 -12.07 -2.63 0.51
N PHE A 59 -11.07 -3.46 0.18
CA PHE A 59 -11.26 -4.69 -0.58
C PHE A 59 -11.20 -5.95 0.29
N ASN A 60 -11.05 -5.82 1.62
CA ASN A 60 -10.82 -6.95 2.51
C ASN A 60 -9.72 -7.86 1.94
N ALA A 61 -8.62 -7.24 1.48
CA ALA A 61 -7.64 -7.93 0.66
C ALA A 61 -6.25 -7.93 1.28
N PHE A 62 -5.60 -9.09 1.19
CA PHE A 62 -4.16 -9.27 1.35
C PHE A 62 -3.62 -10.14 0.22
N VAL A 63 -2.33 -10.09 0.00
CA VAL A 63 -1.69 -10.75 -1.14
C VAL A 63 -0.56 -11.64 -0.65
N THR A 64 -0.51 -12.86 -1.17
CA THR A 64 0.58 -13.80 -0.92
C THR A 64 1.26 -14.24 -2.21
N ASP A 65 2.44 -14.83 -2.06
CA ASP A 65 3.06 -15.60 -3.13
C ASP A 65 2.45 -17.02 -3.24
N GLU A 66 3.01 -17.83 -4.12
CA GLU A 66 2.61 -19.22 -4.37
C GLU A 66 2.86 -20.16 -3.16
N ASN A 67 3.64 -19.73 -2.18
CA ASN A 67 3.94 -20.48 -0.96
C ASN A 67 3.10 -20.00 0.24
N GLY A 68 2.20 -19.03 0.02
CA GLY A 68 1.37 -18.46 1.08
C GLY A 68 2.09 -17.39 1.92
N LEU A 69 3.26 -16.90 1.49
CA LEU A 69 3.98 -15.84 2.18
C LEU A 69 3.35 -14.47 1.88
N LEU A 70 2.97 -13.73 2.93
CA LEU A 70 2.44 -12.37 2.80
C LEU A 70 3.46 -11.45 2.11
N LEU A 71 2.96 -10.63 1.20
CA LEU A 71 3.77 -9.73 0.39
C LEU A 71 3.56 -8.26 0.79
N HIS A 72 4.60 -7.44 0.61
CA HIS A 72 4.47 -5.98 0.70
C HIS A 72 4.18 -5.36 -0.69
N PRO A 73 3.68 -4.11 -0.75
CA PRO A 73 3.26 -3.50 -2.01
C PRO A 73 4.35 -3.46 -3.10
N GLY A 74 5.60 -3.26 -2.72
CA GLY A 74 6.73 -3.28 -3.65
C GLY A 74 6.97 -4.67 -4.26
N GLU A 75 6.86 -5.75 -3.46
CA GLU A 75 6.96 -7.12 -3.96
C GLU A 75 5.80 -7.44 -4.92
N VAL A 76 4.58 -6.99 -4.58
CA VAL A 76 3.41 -7.16 -5.47
C VAL A 76 3.66 -6.45 -6.80
N ARG A 77 4.11 -5.19 -6.78
CA ARG A 77 4.48 -4.43 -8.00
C ARG A 77 5.51 -5.17 -8.84
N GLN A 78 6.58 -5.66 -8.22
CA GLN A 78 7.65 -6.39 -8.91
C GLN A 78 7.13 -7.69 -9.53
N ARG A 79 6.28 -8.43 -8.82
CA ARG A 79 5.68 -9.68 -9.31
C ARG A 79 4.72 -9.43 -10.46
N ILE A 80 3.90 -8.38 -10.42
CA ILE A 80 3.05 -7.96 -11.56
C ILE A 80 3.93 -7.66 -12.78
N ALA A 81 4.96 -6.85 -12.61
CA ALA A 81 5.85 -6.48 -13.70
C ALA A 81 6.63 -7.67 -14.29
N GLY A 82 6.99 -8.64 -13.45
CA GLY A 82 7.70 -9.85 -13.84
C GLY A 82 6.82 -11.02 -14.27
N GLY A 83 5.49 -10.88 -14.22
CA GLY A 83 4.55 -11.98 -14.52
C GLY A 83 4.66 -13.16 -13.55
N LEU A 84 5.07 -12.90 -12.30
CA LEU A 84 5.21 -13.92 -11.26
C LEU A 84 3.87 -14.20 -10.56
N PRO A 85 3.68 -15.40 -10.00
CA PRO A 85 2.43 -15.75 -9.33
C PRO A 85 2.08 -14.81 -8.18
N LEU A 86 0.81 -14.44 -8.08
CA LEU A 86 0.21 -13.71 -6.97
C LEU A 86 -1.10 -14.39 -6.59
N ILE A 87 -1.36 -14.50 -5.30
CA ILE A 87 -2.57 -15.08 -4.75
C ILE A 87 -3.30 -14.02 -3.93
N LEU A 88 -4.53 -13.72 -4.33
CA LEU A 88 -5.46 -12.90 -3.58
C LEU A 88 -6.27 -13.80 -2.65
N ASN A 89 -6.54 -13.37 -1.42
CA ASN A 89 -7.36 -14.13 -0.50
C ASN A 89 -8.79 -14.35 -1.04
N ASP A 90 -9.38 -15.49 -0.74
CA ASP A 90 -10.66 -15.95 -1.33
C ASP A 90 -11.88 -15.09 -0.96
N ASP A 91 -11.83 -14.41 0.17
CA ASP A 91 -12.89 -13.55 0.69
C ASP A 91 -12.72 -12.06 0.35
N ALA A 92 -11.77 -11.74 -0.54
CA ALA A 92 -11.58 -10.38 -1.04
C ALA A 92 -12.86 -9.85 -1.69
N ASN A 93 -13.29 -8.66 -1.26
CA ASN A 93 -14.53 -8.06 -1.71
C ASN A 93 -14.49 -6.54 -1.55
N TRP A 94 -15.13 -5.81 -2.44
CA TRP A 94 -15.25 -4.36 -2.36
C TRP A 94 -16.37 -3.96 -1.42
N ASN A 95 -16.00 -3.32 -0.29
CA ASN A 95 -16.93 -2.75 0.69
C ASN A 95 -18.01 -3.73 1.20
N ASN A 96 -17.70 -5.01 1.33
CA ASN A 96 -18.65 -6.08 1.69
C ASN A 96 -19.85 -6.18 0.74
N ARG A 97 -19.69 -5.80 -0.53
CA ARG A 97 -20.78 -5.77 -1.51
C ARG A 97 -20.51 -6.61 -2.74
N GLN A 98 -19.27 -6.63 -3.20
CA GLN A 98 -18.92 -7.30 -4.45
C GLN A 98 -17.61 -8.07 -4.28
N LYS A 99 -17.69 -9.40 -4.45
CA LYS A 99 -16.52 -10.26 -4.46
C LYS A 99 -15.56 -9.80 -5.57
N GLN A 100 -14.27 -9.84 -5.28
CA GLN A 100 -13.23 -9.49 -6.22
C GLN A 100 -12.45 -10.71 -6.66
N THR A 101 -12.08 -10.74 -7.93
CA THR A 101 -11.11 -11.70 -8.46
C THR A 101 -9.71 -11.07 -8.48
N LYS A 102 -8.70 -11.93 -8.60
CA LYS A 102 -7.31 -11.49 -8.79
C LYS A 102 -7.17 -10.59 -10.02
N GLU A 103 -7.80 -10.99 -11.12
CA GLU A 103 -7.77 -10.27 -12.40
C GLU A 103 -8.36 -8.86 -12.29
N GLU A 104 -9.48 -8.73 -11.58
CA GLU A 104 -10.13 -7.43 -11.39
C GLU A 104 -9.30 -6.53 -10.45
N TYR A 105 -8.93 -7.07 -9.29
CA TYR A 105 -8.27 -6.29 -8.24
C TYR A 105 -6.78 -6.08 -8.48
N LEU A 106 -6.00 -7.16 -8.68
CA LEU A 106 -4.54 -7.05 -8.81
C LEU A 106 -4.12 -6.72 -10.24
N ASP A 107 -4.55 -7.52 -11.24
CA ASP A 107 -4.01 -7.43 -12.60
C ASP A 107 -4.55 -6.22 -13.37
N SER A 108 -5.72 -5.70 -12.98
CA SER A 108 -6.33 -4.52 -13.59
C SER A 108 -6.17 -3.28 -12.70
N TYR A 109 -6.86 -3.27 -11.55
CA TYR A 109 -6.98 -2.06 -10.73
C TYR A 109 -5.66 -1.67 -10.05
N MET A 110 -5.05 -2.59 -9.31
CA MET A 110 -3.82 -2.29 -8.58
C MET A 110 -2.58 -2.24 -9.48
N ALA A 111 -2.52 -3.02 -10.56
CA ALA A 111 -1.42 -2.92 -11.53
C ALA A 111 -1.26 -1.50 -12.09
N LYS A 112 -2.36 -0.79 -12.32
CA LYS A 112 -2.35 0.61 -12.71
C LYS A 112 -1.86 1.51 -11.57
N ASN A 113 -2.39 1.31 -10.36
CA ASN A 113 -2.22 2.23 -9.23
C ASN A 113 -0.92 2.01 -8.43
N LEU A 114 -0.18 0.93 -8.64
CA LEU A 114 1.10 0.68 -7.97
C LEU A 114 2.29 1.37 -8.65
N TYR A 115 2.06 2.28 -9.60
CA TYR A 115 3.17 2.95 -10.28
C TYR A 115 3.87 3.97 -9.38
N ILE A 116 3.10 4.78 -8.64
CA ILE A 116 3.58 5.73 -7.64
C ILE A 116 3.01 5.33 -6.29
N MET A 117 3.83 5.31 -5.26
CA MET A 117 3.42 4.95 -3.91
C MET A 117 3.89 6.01 -2.91
N SER A 118 2.96 6.58 -2.14
CA SER A 118 3.30 7.65 -1.19
C SER A 118 2.86 7.30 0.22
N ALA A 119 3.74 7.54 1.20
CA ALA A 119 3.46 7.31 2.61
C ALA A 119 4.17 8.32 3.51
N TYR A 120 3.66 8.51 4.72
CA TYR A 120 4.47 9.05 5.80
C TYR A 120 5.51 8.01 6.21
N ILE A 121 6.75 8.45 6.44
CA ILE A 121 7.83 7.53 6.82
C ILE A 121 7.68 7.09 8.27
N ASP A 122 7.18 7.97 9.13
CA ASP A 122 6.92 7.65 10.53
C ASP A 122 5.57 6.97 10.73
N SER A 123 5.54 5.96 11.58
CA SER A 123 4.29 5.38 12.08
C SER A 123 3.82 6.16 13.31
N GLY A 124 2.57 6.60 13.32
CA GLY A 124 2.05 7.32 14.48
C GLY A 124 0.57 7.66 14.36
N PHE A 125 -0.09 7.89 15.51
CA PHE A 125 -1.50 8.26 15.56
C PHE A 125 -1.76 9.64 14.93
N GLY A 126 -2.96 9.81 14.37
CA GLY A 126 -3.42 11.06 13.77
C GLY A 126 -2.62 11.46 12.53
N THR A 127 -2.24 10.52 11.68
CA THR A 127 -1.34 10.67 10.52
C THR A 127 -1.76 11.68 9.46
N GLU A 128 -2.89 12.34 9.57
CA GLU A 128 -3.29 13.46 8.71
C GLU A 128 -2.98 14.85 9.32
N GLY A 129 -2.39 14.89 10.51
CA GLY A 129 -2.02 16.16 11.14
C GLY A 129 -0.81 16.80 10.48
N SER A 130 -0.82 18.12 10.35
CA SER A 130 0.24 18.94 9.73
C SER A 130 1.61 18.89 10.42
N THR A 131 1.71 18.20 11.55
CA THR A 131 2.95 18.11 12.37
C THR A 131 3.65 16.78 12.20
N ARG A 132 3.23 15.97 11.21
CA ARG A 132 3.69 14.62 11.11
C ARG A 132 4.68 14.43 10.01
N GLY A 133 5.81 13.97 10.37
CA GLY A 133 6.81 13.33 9.57
C GLY A 133 6.90 13.69 8.10
N GLU A 134 7.84 13.15 7.44
CA GLU A 134 8.04 13.40 6.02
C GLU A 134 7.09 12.52 5.18
N TYR A 135 6.26 13.15 4.33
CA TYR A 135 5.47 12.45 3.33
C TYR A 135 6.29 12.27 2.07
N VAL A 136 6.60 11.04 1.73
CA VAL A 136 7.54 10.68 0.67
C VAL A 136 6.84 9.86 -0.41
N THR A 137 7.26 10.09 -1.65
CA THR A 137 6.71 9.41 -2.83
C THR A 137 7.77 8.53 -3.47
N LEU A 138 7.56 7.22 -3.42
CA LEU A 138 8.38 6.24 -4.13
C LEU A 138 7.96 6.19 -5.60
N VAL A 139 8.92 6.47 -6.47
CA VAL A 139 8.74 6.46 -7.92
C VAL A 139 9.71 5.49 -8.61
N PRO A 140 9.37 4.95 -9.78
CA PRO A 140 10.33 4.19 -10.57
C PRO A 140 11.56 5.03 -10.93
N SER A 141 12.72 4.39 -11.02
CA SER A 141 13.97 5.06 -11.42
C SER A 141 13.80 5.80 -12.75
N GLY A 142 14.22 7.06 -12.77
CA GLY A 142 14.09 7.93 -13.93
C GLY A 142 12.72 8.58 -14.13
N PHE A 143 11.73 8.27 -13.30
CA PHE A 143 10.46 8.99 -13.29
C PHE A 143 10.58 10.24 -12.39
N ASN A 144 10.01 11.35 -12.83
CA ASN A 144 9.99 12.60 -12.07
C ASN A 144 8.55 13.06 -11.83
N ALA A 145 8.24 13.36 -10.56
CA ALA A 145 7.02 14.02 -10.14
C ALA A 145 7.41 15.33 -9.43
N PRO A 146 7.52 16.46 -10.15
CA PRO A 146 8.15 17.68 -9.66
C PRO A 146 7.41 18.35 -8.49
N ASP A 147 6.16 18.00 -8.27
CA ASP A 147 5.30 18.46 -7.18
C ASP A 147 5.36 17.57 -5.93
N ARG A 148 6.22 16.55 -5.93
CA ARG A 148 6.32 15.54 -4.88
C ARG A 148 7.74 15.46 -4.31
N ASN A 149 7.83 15.03 -3.05
CA ASN A 149 9.09 14.62 -2.45
C ASN A 149 9.41 13.18 -2.87
N CYS A 150 10.14 13.04 -3.97
CA CYS A 150 10.37 11.76 -4.63
C CYS A 150 11.63 11.06 -4.16
N VAL A 151 11.52 9.75 -3.98
CA VAL A 151 12.64 8.82 -3.83
C VAL A 151 12.49 7.67 -4.82
N SER A 152 13.60 7.08 -5.25
CA SER A 152 13.63 5.86 -6.07
C SER A 152 14.39 4.71 -5.39
N ASP A 153 14.73 4.88 -4.12
CA ASP A 153 15.38 3.86 -3.30
C ASP A 153 14.31 3.00 -2.59
N ASP A 154 14.03 1.84 -3.16
CA ASP A 154 13.08 0.88 -2.58
C ASP A 154 13.52 0.42 -1.18
N ALA A 155 14.81 0.15 -0.96
CA ALA A 155 15.30 -0.34 0.32
C ALA A 155 15.09 0.67 1.44
N TRP A 156 15.36 1.95 1.14
CA TRP A 156 15.11 3.04 2.07
C TRP A 156 13.60 3.23 2.35
N PHE A 157 12.76 3.20 1.33
CA PHE A 157 11.31 3.41 1.50
C PHE A 157 10.65 2.30 2.31
N TRP A 158 11.08 1.04 2.11
CA TRP A 158 10.55 -0.14 2.79
C TRP A 158 11.32 -0.52 4.07
N GLN A 159 12.22 0.34 4.55
CA GLN A 159 12.97 0.08 5.78
C GLN A 159 12.04 -0.22 6.97
N SER A 160 12.57 -0.89 7.99
CA SER A 160 11.85 -1.14 9.24
C SER A 160 11.37 0.18 9.86
N PRO A 161 10.23 0.18 10.57
CA PRO A 161 9.85 1.34 11.36
C PRO A 161 10.96 1.64 12.37
N MET A 162 11.31 2.93 12.49
CA MET A 162 12.27 3.34 13.52
C MET A 162 11.67 3.12 14.90
N GLU A 163 12.45 2.55 15.82
CA GLU A 163 12.12 2.41 17.23
C GLU A 163 12.05 3.74 17.96
#